data_a66bf5fc11cf962db19b6e5520401c5d
#
_entry.id   a66bf5fc11cf962db19b6e5520401c5d
#
_cell.length_a   1.000
_cell.length_b   1.000
_cell.length_c   1.000
_cell.angle_alpha   90.00
_cell.angle_beta   90.00
_cell.angle_gamma   90.00
#
_symmetry.space_group_name_H-M   'P 1'
#
loop_
_entity.id
_entity.type
_entity.pdbx_description
1 polymer ?
#
loop_
_entity_poly.entity_id
_entity_poly.type
_entity_poly.pdbx_seq_one_letter_code
_entity_poly.pdbx_strand_id
1 'polypeptide(L)'
;MGRAVNLPQGSDNAGAQPGLSQLPAATPFTMRSITQFLVPRFPELTSARYATDFNEVKEIGKSNSITRTATQTEPAQLFAAVPSVTSTNVFVIWNNVARDVTHAGHLSLIESARLYAFLNATMMDSLLST
;
A
#
# COMPACT_ATOMS: atom_id res chain seq x y z
N MET A 1 15.69 -19.23 23.67
CA MET A 1 14.34 -19.75 23.35
C MET A 1 13.40 -18.56 23.31
N GLY A 2 13.11 -18.02 22.15
CA GLY A 2 12.20 -16.90 21.96
C GLY A 2 10.76 -17.39 22.07
N ARG A 3 10.01 -16.81 23.00
CA ARG A 3 8.59 -17.07 23.19
C ARG A 3 7.85 -16.38 22.06
N ALA A 4 7.18 -17.17 21.20
CA ALA A 4 6.29 -16.61 20.20
C ALA A 4 5.21 -15.76 20.88
N VAL A 5 5.12 -14.50 20.49
CA VAL A 5 4.03 -13.63 20.93
C VAL A 5 2.78 -14.10 20.18
N ASN A 6 1.87 -14.72 20.92
CA ASN A 6 0.56 -15.08 20.40
C ASN A 6 -0.25 -13.78 20.27
N LEU A 7 -0.30 -13.23 19.07
CA LEU A 7 -1.23 -12.16 18.76
C LEU A 7 -2.65 -12.74 18.80
N PRO A 8 -3.63 -12.04 19.41
CA PRO A 8 -5.01 -12.50 19.40
C PRO A 8 -5.45 -12.60 17.93
N GLN A 9 -5.73 -13.82 17.49
CA GLN A 9 -6.40 -14.04 16.21
C GLN A 9 -7.80 -13.46 16.36
N GLY A 10 -8.11 -12.44 15.57
CA GLY A 10 -9.48 -11.96 15.43
C GLY A 10 -10.36 -13.14 15.04
N SER A 11 -11.35 -13.43 15.88
CA SER A 11 -12.16 -14.66 15.82
C SER A 11 -13.13 -14.72 14.67
N ASP A 12 -13.11 -13.76 13.74
CA ASP A 12 -14.27 -13.51 12.89
C ASP A 12 -14.08 -13.98 11.44
N ASN A 13 -12.91 -14.56 11.12
CA ASN A 13 -12.62 -15.09 9.78
C ASN A 13 -12.31 -16.59 9.77
N ALA A 14 -12.87 -17.36 10.69
CA ALA A 14 -12.75 -18.81 10.66
C ALA A 14 -13.41 -19.35 9.38
N GLY A 15 -12.60 -19.61 8.35
CA GLY A 15 -13.04 -20.16 7.05
C GLY A 15 -12.90 -19.21 5.86
N ALA A 16 -12.60 -17.95 6.04
CA ALA A 16 -12.23 -17.09 4.91
C ALA A 16 -10.83 -17.45 4.43
N GLN A 17 -10.70 -17.95 3.22
CA GLN A 17 -9.40 -18.07 2.56
C GLN A 17 -8.78 -16.67 2.52
N PRO A 18 -7.49 -16.51 2.87
CA PRO A 18 -6.83 -15.22 2.73
C PRO A 18 -7.01 -14.76 1.28
N GLY A 19 -7.69 -13.63 1.09
CA GLY A 19 -7.75 -13.01 -0.22
C GLY A 19 -6.32 -12.84 -0.72
N LEU A 20 -6.07 -13.15 -1.99
CA LEU A 20 -4.73 -13.00 -2.59
C LEU A 20 -3.67 -14.03 -2.15
N SER A 21 -4.04 -15.16 -1.56
CA SER A 21 -3.10 -16.26 -1.21
C SER A 21 -2.26 -16.77 -2.40
N GLN A 22 -2.69 -16.47 -3.63
CA GLN A 22 -2.03 -16.86 -4.87
C GLN A 22 -0.95 -15.85 -5.33
N LEU A 23 -0.90 -14.65 -4.76
CA LEU A 23 0.03 -13.59 -5.19
C LEU A 23 1.50 -14.02 -5.12
N PRO A 24 1.99 -14.74 -4.10
CA PRO A 24 3.39 -15.15 -4.05
C PRO A 24 3.84 -16.03 -5.22
N ALA A 25 2.90 -16.71 -5.89
CA ALA A 25 3.16 -17.58 -7.04
C ALA A 25 2.85 -16.90 -8.39
N ALA A 26 2.34 -15.66 -8.38
CA ALA A 26 1.97 -14.96 -9.59
C ALA A 26 3.20 -14.42 -10.33
N THR A 27 3.15 -14.44 -11.66
CA THR A 27 4.17 -13.83 -12.50
C THR A 27 3.86 -12.34 -12.66
N PRO A 28 4.82 -11.45 -12.41
CA PRO A 28 4.65 -10.02 -12.65
C PRO A 28 4.37 -9.69 -14.12
N PHE A 29 3.68 -8.59 -14.36
CA PHE A 29 3.38 -8.10 -15.72
C PHE A 29 4.53 -7.30 -16.33
N THR A 30 5.17 -6.46 -15.52
CA THR A 30 6.18 -5.48 -15.97
C THR A 30 7.53 -5.66 -15.28
N MET A 31 7.56 -6.27 -14.10
CA MET A 31 8.79 -6.59 -13.38
C MET A 31 9.41 -7.90 -13.86
N ARG A 32 10.73 -8.02 -13.78
CA ARG A 32 11.48 -9.26 -14.09
C ARG A 32 11.32 -10.32 -13.01
N SER A 33 11.14 -9.90 -11.76
CA SER A 33 10.87 -10.73 -10.61
C SER A 33 10.19 -9.93 -9.51
N ILE A 34 9.50 -10.60 -8.61
CA ILE A 34 8.89 -9.96 -7.40
C ILE A 34 9.93 -9.32 -6.48
N THR A 35 11.20 -9.71 -6.59
CA THR A 35 12.30 -9.21 -5.77
C THR A 35 13.05 -8.03 -6.40
N GLN A 36 12.66 -7.59 -7.60
CA GLN A 36 13.40 -6.57 -8.36
C GLN A 36 13.53 -5.24 -7.61
N PHE A 37 12.53 -4.87 -6.84
CA PHE A 37 12.44 -3.59 -6.12
C PHE A 37 12.27 -3.78 -4.60
N LEU A 38 12.76 -4.90 -4.07
CA LEU A 38 12.69 -5.09 -2.62
C LEU A 38 13.40 -3.96 -1.89
N VAL A 39 12.71 -3.43 -0.90
CA VAL A 39 13.30 -2.47 0.02
C VAL A 39 14.44 -3.11 0.84
N PRO A 40 15.43 -2.34 1.30
CA PRO A 40 16.44 -2.83 2.21
C PRO A 40 15.81 -3.49 3.44
N ARG A 41 16.57 -4.40 4.06
CA ARG A 41 16.13 -5.04 5.31
C ARG A 41 15.73 -3.99 6.35
N PHE A 42 14.73 -4.36 7.16
CA PHE A 42 14.33 -3.56 8.31
C PHE A 42 15.53 -3.28 9.24
N PRO A 43 15.58 -2.11 9.88
CA PRO A 43 16.58 -1.83 10.89
C PRO A 43 16.51 -2.87 12.01
N GLU A 44 17.67 -3.28 12.52
CA GLU A 44 17.71 -4.16 13.70
C GLU A 44 16.94 -3.53 14.87
N LEU A 45 16.13 -4.33 15.57
CA LEU A 45 15.26 -3.85 16.66
C LEU A 45 16.03 -3.12 17.80
N THR A 46 17.32 -3.47 17.96
CA THR A 46 18.21 -2.85 18.95
C THR A 46 18.97 -1.64 18.42
N SER A 47 18.77 -1.27 17.16
CA SER A 47 19.49 -0.16 16.53
C SER A 47 18.92 1.21 16.93
N ALA A 48 19.78 2.21 16.97
CA ALA A 48 19.36 3.60 17.18
C ALA A 48 18.40 4.09 16.09
N ARG A 49 18.57 3.60 14.85
CA ARG A 49 17.69 3.91 13.74
C ARG A 49 16.27 3.39 14.02
N TYR A 50 16.13 2.14 14.43
CA TYR A 50 14.82 1.58 14.77
C TYR A 50 14.14 2.39 15.89
N ALA A 51 14.87 2.77 16.93
CA ALA A 51 14.33 3.58 18.01
C ALA A 51 13.85 4.96 17.54
N THR A 52 14.59 5.58 16.63
CA THR A 52 14.21 6.87 16.03
C THR A 52 12.95 6.74 15.19
N ASP A 53 12.92 5.78 14.27
CA ASP A 53 11.79 5.53 13.37
C ASP A 53 10.52 5.15 14.18
N PHE A 54 10.67 4.33 15.21
CA PHE A 54 9.58 3.96 16.12
C PHE A 54 9.01 5.15 16.87
N ASN A 55 9.86 6.01 17.42
CA ASN A 55 9.41 7.19 18.15
C ASN A 55 8.72 8.21 17.23
N GLU A 56 9.19 8.36 16.00
CA GLU A 56 8.54 9.18 14.99
C GLU A 56 7.13 8.67 14.68
N VAL A 57 6.99 7.39 14.37
CA VAL A 57 5.67 6.76 14.11
C VAL A 57 4.75 6.90 15.31
N LYS A 58 5.26 6.67 16.52
CA LYS A 58 4.51 6.81 17.76
C LYS A 58 4.00 8.24 17.97
N GLU A 59 4.84 9.24 17.71
CA GLU A 59 4.49 10.65 17.92
C GLU A 59 3.54 11.18 16.85
N ILE A 60 3.84 10.91 15.57
CA ILE A 60 3.03 11.39 14.45
C ILE A 60 1.75 10.57 14.31
N GLY A 61 1.78 9.27 14.58
CA GLY A 61 0.65 8.35 14.39
C GLY A 61 -0.46 8.44 15.44
N LYS A 62 -0.22 9.01 16.63
CA LYS A 62 -1.25 9.10 17.65
C LYS A 62 -2.41 10.01 17.26
N SER A 63 -3.62 9.69 17.69
CA SER A 63 -4.85 10.42 17.33
C SER A 63 -4.80 11.90 17.73
N ASN A 64 -4.21 12.20 18.88
CA ASN A 64 -4.08 13.54 19.45
C ASN A 64 -2.67 14.14 19.25
N SER A 65 -1.99 13.79 18.16
CA SER A 65 -0.68 14.37 17.84
C SER A 65 -0.78 15.87 17.66
N ILE A 66 0.08 16.59 18.35
CA ILE A 66 0.23 18.05 18.23
C ILE A 66 1.38 18.44 17.28
N THR A 67 2.17 17.45 16.88
CA THR A 67 3.32 17.64 15.99
C THR A 67 2.99 17.30 14.53
N ARG A 68 1.95 16.49 14.31
CA ARG A 68 1.49 16.12 12.96
C ARG A 68 0.84 17.31 12.27
N THR A 69 1.32 17.64 11.07
CA THR A 69 0.78 18.73 10.25
C THR A 69 -0.49 18.32 9.50
N ALA A 70 -1.27 19.32 9.02
CA ALA A 70 -2.40 19.07 8.13
C ALA A 70 -1.97 18.34 6.85
N THR A 71 -0.85 18.75 6.26
CA THR A 71 -0.26 18.11 5.06
C THR A 71 0.09 16.64 5.25
N GLN A 72 0.38 16.21 6.47
CA GLN A 72 0.60 14.80 6.82
C GLN A 72 -0.72 14.06 7.11
N THR A 73 -1.73 14.78 7.62
CA THR A 73 -3.02 14.20 7.99
C THR A 73 -3.88 13.89 6.76
N GLU A 74 -3.95 14.79 5.81
CA GLU A 74 -4.81 14.65 4.62
C GLU A 74 -4.51 13.39 3.78
N PRO A 75 -3.25 13.11 3.39
CA PRO A 75 -2.93 11.87 2.67
C PRO A 75 -3.22 10.62 3.51
N ALA A 76 -2.91 10.67 4.81
CA ALA A 76 -3.17 9.54 5.70
C ALA A 76 -4.67 9.21 5.78
N GLN A 77 -5.53 10.22 5.87
CA GLN A 77 -6.98 10.04 5.85
C GLN A 77 -7.48 9.51 4.51
N LEU A 78 -6.95 10.01 3.39
CA LEU A 78 -7.30 9.54 2.05
C LEU A 78 -7.02 8.05 1.90
N PHE A 79 -5.84 7.60 2.32
CA PHE A 79 -5.45 6.19 2.21
C PHE A 79 -6.02 5.31 3.32
N ALA A 80 -6.29 5.85 4.51
CA ALA A 80 -6.94 5.10 5.60
C ALA A 80 -8.44 4.86 5.36
N ALA A 81 -9.09 5.69 4.57
CA ALA A 81 -10.51 5.51 4.22
C ALA A 81 -10.79 4.29 3.32
N VAL A 82 -9.77 3.52 3.02
CA VAL A 82 -9.76 2.45 2.01
C VAL A 82 -10.33 1.07 2.42
N PRO A 83 -10.65 0.70 3.65
CA PRO A 83 -11.07 -0.69 3.90
C PRO A 83 -12.56 -0.90 4.13
N SER A 84 -13.43 -0.09 3.59
CA SER A 84 -14.85 -0.43 3.61
C SER A 84 -15.25 -1.08 2.28
N VAL A 85 -16.01 -2.17 2.35
CA VAL A 85 -16.51 -2.94 1.21
C VAL A 85 -17.34 -2.08 0.22
N THR A 86 -17.66 -0.87 0.61
CA THR A 86 -18.46 0.10 -0.15
C THR A 86 -17.66 1.32 -0.62
N SER A 87 -16.39 1.47 -0.24
CA SER A 87 -15.62 2.66 -0.52
C SER A 87 -14.42 2.40 -1.41
N THR A 88 -14.02 3.43 -2.02
CA THR A 88 -12.95 3.63 -2.98
C THR A 88 -11.66 2.94 -2.56
N ASN A 89 -11.34 1.82 -3.15
CA ASN A 89 -10.05 1.17 -2.93
C ASN A 89 -8.94 1.91 -3.70
N VAL A 90 -7.69 1.62 -3.38
CA VAL A 90 -6.53 2.27 -3.97
C VAL A 90 -6.53 2.21 -5.52
N PHE A 91 -7.02 1.12 -6.10
CA PHE A 91 -7.13 0.98 -7.56
C PHE A 91 -8.10 2.01 -8.16
N VAL A 92 -9.23 2.24 -7.49
CA VAL A 92 -10.22 3.23 -7.93
C VAL A 92 -9.65 4.64 -7.82
N ILE A 93 -8.94 4.96 -6.73
CA ILE A 93 -8.28 6.27 -6.55
C ILE A 93 -7.33 6.53 -7.72
N TRP A 94 -6.42 5.61 -8.01
CA TRP A 94 -5.45 5.80 -9.08
C TRP A 94 -6.07 5.81 -10.47
N ASN A 95 -7.12 5.03 -10.71
CA ASN A 95 -7.86 5.10 -11.99
C ASN A 95 -8.62 6.43 -12.14
N ASN A 96 -9.12 7.03 -11.05
CA ASN A 96 -9.69 8.38 -11.09
C ASN A 96 -8.62 9.43 -11.41
N VAL A 97 -7.44 9.35 -10.78
CA VAL A 97 -6.30 10.23 -11.12
C VAL A 97 -5.94 10.10 -12.59
N ALA A 98 -5.83 8.87 -13.11
CA ALA A 98 -5.55 8.63 -14.53
C ALA A 98 -6.62 9.24 -15.44
N ARG A 99 -7.89 9.14 -15.07
CA ARG A 99 -8.99 9.79 -15.80
C ARG A 99 -8.79 11.30 -15.87
N ASP A 100 -8.50 11.92 -14.73
CA ASP A 100 -8.33 13.37 -14.68
C ASP A 100 -7.11 13.82 -15.50
N VAL A 101 -6.01 13.04 -15.47
CA VAL A 101 -4.83 13.29 -16.31
C VAL A 101 -5.15 13.14 -17.81
N THR A 102 -5.91 12.10 -18.21
CA THR A 102 -6.29 11.92 -19.62
C THR A 102 -7.15 13.06 -20.13
N HIS A 103 -8.09 13.55 -19.30
CA HIS A 103 -8.92 14.69 -19.66
C HIS A 103 -8.13 16.00 -19.73
N ALA A 104 -7.31 16.29 -18.72
CA ALA A 104 -6.50 17.51 -18.69
C ALA A 104 -5.45 17.55 -19.81
N GLY A 105 -4.87 16.40 -20.14
CA GLY A 105 -3.87 16.26 -21.21
C GLY A 105 -4.45 16.10 -22.61
N HIS A 106 -5.78 16.05 -22.76
CA HIS A 106 -6.46 15.78 -24.03
C HIS A 106 -5.90 14.56 -24.77
N LEU A 107 -5.57 13.49 -24.00
CA LEU A 107 -4.94 12.30 -24.57
C LEU A 107 -5.89 11.61 -25.55
N SER A 108 -5.31 11.09 -26.64
CA SER A 108 -6.04 10.24 -27.59
C SER A 108 -6.50 8.93 -26.94
N LEU A 109 -7.41 8.23 -27.57
CA LEU A 109 -7.89 6.93 -27.09
C LEU A 109 -6.74 5.92 -26.88
N ILE A 110 -5.78 5.89 -27.80
CA ILE A 110 -4.63 4.98 -27.72
C ILE A 110 -3.70 5.35 -26.57
N GLU A 111 -3.42 6.63 -26.38
CA GLU A 111 -2.58 7.10 -25.27
C GLU A 111 -3.26 6.83 -23.92
N SER A 112 -4.56 7.08 -23.83
CA SER A 112 -5.36 6.76 -22.64
C SER A 112 -5.35 5.27 -22.34
N ALA A 113 -5.56 4.42 -23.35
CA ALA A 113 -5.53 2.97 -23.19
C ALA A 113 -4.15 2.47 -22.69
N ARG A 114 -3.06 3.03 -23.21
CA ARG A 114 -1.70 2.73 -22.76
C ARG A 114 -1.48 3.14 -21.30
N LEU A 115 -1.91 4.36 -20.93
CA LEU A 115 -1.80 4.85 -19.55
C LEU A 115 -2.51 3.92 -18.57
N TYR A 116 -3.76 3.55 -18.87
CA TYR A 116 -4.52 2.64 -18.02
C TYR A 116 -3.90 1.23 -17.94
N ALA A 117 -3.41 0.71 -19.07
CA ALA A 117 -2.76 -0.60 -19.10
C ALA A 117 -1.51 -0.62 -18.19
N PHE A 118 -0.63 0.39 -18.35
CA PHE A 118 0.57 0.49 -17.52
C PHE A 118 0.24 0.73 -16.04
N LEU A 119 -0.70 1.62 -15.75
CA LEU A 119 -1.11 1.91 -14.39
C LEU A 119 -1.59 0.63 -13.68
N ASN A 120 -2.52 -0.09 -14.28
CA ASN A 120 -3.11 -1.26 -13.63
C ASN A 120 -2.11 -2.44 -13.54
N ALA A 121 -1.28 -2.65 -14.57
CA ALA A 121 -0.21 -3.65 -14.50
C ALA A 121 0.81 -3.32 -13.38
N THR A 122 1.24 -2.06 -13.27
CA THR A 122 2.17 -1.63 -12.23
C THR A 122 1.57 -1.72 -10.84
N MET A 123 0.30 -1.35 -10.67
CA MET A 123 -0.39 -1.50 -9.38
C MET A 123 -0.48 -2.97 -8.96
N MET A 124 -0.74 -3.88 -9.89
CA MET A 124 -0.73 -5.31 -9.59
C MET A 124 0.66 -5.80 -9.22
N ASP A 125 1.68 -5.40 -9.98
CA ASP A 125 3.07 -5.77 -9.71
C ASP A 125 3.54 -5.23 -8.35
N SER A 126 3.09 -4.05 -7.93
CA SER A 126 3.41 -3.51 -6.61
C SER A 126 2.86 -4.36 -5.46
N LEU A 127 1.69 -4.99 -5.65
CA LEU A 127 1.17 -5.96 -4.67
C LEU A 127 1.97 -7.25 -4.61
N LEU A 128 2.62 -7.65 -5.72
CA LEU A 128 3.45 -8.85 -5.75
C LEU A 128 4.81 -8.63 -5.07
N SER A 129 5.28 -7.39 -5.00
CA SER A 129 6.59 -7.02 -4.46
C SER A 129 6.58 -6.64 -2.96
N THR A 130 5.43 -6.79 -2.28
CA THR A 130 5.25 -6.38 -0.88
C THR A 130 5.54 -7.50 0.15
#